data_815a6ebd79a186c660eb3af9fd0b1a39
#
_entry.id   815a6ebd79a186c660eb3af9fd0b1a39
#
_cell.length_a   1.000
_cell.length_b   1.000
_cell.length_c   1.000
_cell.angle_alpha   90.00
_cell.angle_beta   90.00
_cell.angle_gamma   90.00
#
_symmetry.space_group_name_H-M   'P 1'
#
loop_
_entity.id
_entity.type
_entity.pdbx_description
1 polymer ?
#
loop_
_entity_poly.entity_id
_entity_poly.type
_entity_poly.pdbx_seq_one_letter_code
_entity_poly.pdbx_strand_id
1 'polypeptide(L)'
;PPTTGRPAATWTCPDSTTPYKKRTENPHRRARTKVRKNPGTTAGGVLGKKIQTVSADVSDADHADQNTAGAQSVLSKNPSVILGPASSSVVKNVYKSIAEAKVPLISMGATSPTLSGVSPYFFRTVPPDSVQGAVLGNVIAQDGVQKLAIAVFNDEYGTNLRDVVVKTVEAAGVNVVYGEKDTFDPTETNFSSLVTSIKATNPDAVLLIAFDQSQQIIKEFASQGVDTHKLYMTDGNTADYSGKLADGLLKGTTGTIPGAHPSDAFQERLKTVKSDLADFTYSAETYDGAILAALAAQKGGATDGATVQKNLRAVSGSTKGTECTTYKDCLALLKDKKEITYKGQSGIGPINEDGDPSAASIGVYKFDGSNKPVYDHSQEGEVPKS
;
A
#
# COMPACT_ATOMS: atom_id res chain seq x y z
N PRO A 1 -27.81 25.66 26.39
CA PRO A 1 -27.14 25.79 25.11
C PRO A 1 -27.14 24.42 24.41
N PRO A 2 -27.61 24.33 23.15
CA PRO A 2 -27.69 23.05 22.46
C PRO A 2 -26.26 22.60 22.12
N THR A 3 -25.91 21.40 22.54
CA THR A 3 -24.73 20.69 22.10
C THR A 3 -24.86 20.43 20.61
N THR A 4 -24.12 21.15 19.81
CA THR A 4 -23.99 20.91 18.36
C THR A 4 -23.34 19.54 18.17
N GLY A 5 -24.17 18.55 17.84
CA GLY A 5 -23.72 17.20 17.52
C GLY A 5 -22.75 17.25 16.34
N ARG A 6 -21.53 16.72 16.52
CA ARG A 6 -20.59 16.50 15.44
C ARG A 6 -21.26 15.67 14.34
N PRO A 7 -21.01 15.95 13.05
CA PRO A 7 -21.54 15.14 11.96
C PRO A 7 -21.06 13.68 12.08
N ALA A 8 -21.86 12.77 11.56
CA ALA A 8 -21.54 11.33 11.50
C ALA A 8 -20.19 11.10 10.81
N ALA A 9 -19.52 10.02 11.21
CA ALA A 9 -18.18 9.63 10.77
C ALA A 9 -17.87 10.06 9.32
N THR A 10 -16.83 10.87 9.16
CA THR A 10 -16.36 11.34 7.87
C THR A 10 -15.12 10.52 7.47
N TRP A 11 -15.21 9.85 6.34
CA TRP A 11 -14.17 8.98 5.81
C TRP A 11 -13.61 9.60 4.55
N THR A 12 -12.31 9.55 4.34
CA THR A 12 -11.69 10.09 3.14
C THR A 12 -11.28 9.00 2.17
N CYS A 13 -11.78 9.10 0.96
CA CYS A 13 -11.31 8.34 -0.19
C CYS A 13 -11.13 9.31 -1.36
N PRO A 14 -10.03 9.31 -2.10
CA PRO A 14 -9.82 10.24 -3.21
C PRO A 14 -10.90 10.09 -4.30
N ASP A 15 -11.51 11.18 -4.75
CA ASP A 15 -12.53 11.17 -5.82
C ASP A 15 -11.96 11.66 -7.16
N SER A 16 -12.32 10.98 -8.24
CA SER A 16 -11.92 11.27 -9.61
C SER A 16 -13.07 11.86 -10.42
N THR A 17 -13.53 13.07 -10.13
CA THR A 17 -14.55 13.76 -10.93
C THR A 17 -14.09 15.13 -11.44
N THR A 18 -12.91 15.23 -12.03
CA THR A 18 -12.56 16.38 -12.89
C THR A 18 -12.23 15.87 -14.28
N PRO A 19 -12.69 16.52 -15.39
CA PRO A 19 -12.35 16.07 -16.73
C PRO A 19 -10.87 16.34 -17.00
N TYR A 20 -10.09 15.29 -17.04
CA TYR A 20 -8.65 15.31 -17.18
C TYR A 20 -8.24 15.41 -18.64
N LYS A 21 -7.50 16.47 -19.01
CA LYS A 21 -6.70 16.51 -20.22
C LYS A 21 -5.62 15.44 -20.13
N LYS A 22 -5.49 14.61 -21.18
CA LYS A 22 -4.52 13.51 -21.30
C LYS A 22 -3.14 13.88 -20.74
N ARG A 23 -2.83 13.37 -19.56
CA ARG A 23 -1.49 13.15 -19.03
C ARG A 23 -1.39 11.68 -18.65
N THR A 24 -0.24 11.09 -18.92
CA THR A 24 0.11 9.69 -18.65
C THR A 24 -0.29 9.26 -17.25
N GLU A 25 -1.12 8.23 -17.15
CA GLU A 25 -1.74 7.81 -15.89
C GLU A 25 -0.81 6.90 -15.09
N ASN A 26 -0.46 7.32 -13.88
CA ASN A 26 0.28 6.57 -12.87
C ASN A 26 -0.62 5.50 -12.24
N PRO A 27 -0.28 4.20 -12.26
CA PRO A 27 -1.07 3.14 -11.61
C PRO A 27 -1.21 3.33 -10.10
N HIS A 28 -0.22 3.92 -9.41
CA HIS A 28 -0.32 4.25 -7.98
C HIS A 28 -1.27 5.43 -7.67
N ARG A 29 -1.64 6.26 -8.66
CA ARG A 29 -2.76 7.20 -8.54
C ARG A 29 -4.12 6.51 -8.53
N ARG A 30 -4.20 5.21 -8.85
CA ARG A 30 -5.46 4.50 -9.06
C ARG A 30 -6.00 3.70 -7.86
N ALA A 31 -5.40 3.74 -6.69
CA ALA A 31 -6.09 3.31 -5.46
C ALA A 31 -7.25 4.27 -5.09
N ARG A 32 -7.98 4.70 -6.13
CA ARG A 32 -9.13 5.60 -6.06
C ARG A 32 -10.40 4.77 -6.06
N THR A 33 -10.64 4.03 -4.98
CA THR A 33 -11.88 3.28 -4.87
C THR A 33 -13.03 4.25 -4.58
N LYS A 34 -13.82 4.60 -5.60
CA LYS A 34 -15.14 5.18 -5.39
C LYS A 34 -15.99 4.15 -4.66
N VAL A 35 -16.08 4.25 -3.34
CA VAL A 35 -17.11 3.51 -2.58
C VAL A 35 -18.45 4.16 -2.89
N ARG A 36 -19.01 3.86 -4.07
CA ARG A 36 -20.40 4.16 -4.39
C ARG A 36 -21.29 3.09 -3.77
N LYS A 37 -22.17 3.52 -2.88
CA LYS A 37 -23.13 2.73 -2.08
C LYS A 37 -22.46 1.88 -0.98
N ASN A 38 -22.47 2.48 0.17
CA ASN A 38 -22.01 2.04 1.48
C ASN A 38 -22.31 0.57 1.81
N PRO A 39 -21.30 -0.28 2.03
CA PRO A 39 -21.49 -1.54 2.78
C PRO A 39 -22.12 -1.29 4.15
N GLY A 40 -21.87 -0.13 4.76
CA GLY A 40 -22.48 0.27 6.03
C GLY A 40 -23.99 0.56 5.99
N THR A 41 -24.60 0.73 4.80
CA THR A 41 -26.06 0.99 4.72
C THR A 41 -26.89 -0.27 4.87
N THR A 42 -26.40 -1.42 4.43
CA THR A 42 -27.09 -2.71 4.62
C THR A 42 -27.02 -3.21 6.06
N ALA A 43 -26.01 -2.79 6.82
CA ALA A 43 -25.80 -3.15 8.24
C ALA A 43 -26.25 -2.04 9.22
N GLY A 44 -26.91 -0.97 8.75
CA GLY A 44 -27.42 0.12 9.59
C GLY A 44 -26.42 1.25 9.85
N GLY A 45 -25.32 1.31 9.11
CA GLY A 45 -24.29 2.36 9.26
C GLY A 45 -23.39 2.18 10.50
N VAL A 46 -22.73 3.25 10.92
CA VAL A 46 -21.93 3.29 12.16
C VAL A 46 -22.70 4.07 13.22
N LEU A 47 -22.95 3.44 14.36
CA LEU A 47 -23.80 4.00 15.44
C LEU A 47 -25.16 4.52 14.93
N GLY A 48 -25.78 3.78 13.97
CA GLY A 48 -27.07 4.15 13.37
C GLY A 48 -26.99 5.30 12.35
N LYS A 49 -25.80 5.80 12.01
CA LYS A 49 -25.61 6.92 11.07
C LYS A 49 -24.93 6.44 9.79
N LYS A 50 -25.33 7.04 8.65
CA LYS A 50 -24.64 6.82 7.37
C LYS A 50 -23.20 7.35 7.43
N ILE A 51 -22.29 6.60 6.82
CA ILE A 51 -20.92 7.07 6.58
C ILE A 51 -20.97 8.17 5.51
N GLN A 52 -20.30 9.28 5.78
CA GLN A 52 -20.03 10.34 4.81
C GLN A 52 -18.59 10.26 4.39
N THR A 53 -18.31 10.47 3.11
CA THR A 53 -16.95 10.46 2.57
C THR A 53 -16.59 11.84 2.05
N VAL A 54 -15.38 12.28 2.37
CA VAL A 54 -14.73 13.48 1.84
C VAL A 54 -13.42 13.03 1.23
N SER A 55 -13.01 13.62 0.13
CA SER A 55 -11.73 13.30 -0.52
C SER A 55 -10.96 14.55 -0.89
N ALA A 56 -9.64 14.46 -0.87
CA ALA A 56 -8.73 15.43 -1.44
C ALA A 56 -7.63 14.71 -2.21
N ASP A 57 -7.11 15.35 -3.24
CA ASP A 57 -5.88 14.94 -3.89
C ASP A 57 -4.71 15.50 -3.04
N VAL A 58 -3.80 14.64 -2.66
CA VAL A 58 -2.58 15.00 -1.93
C VAL A 58 -1.35 14.98 -2.82
N SER A 59 -1.52 14.82 -4.15
CA SER A 59 -0.43 14.74 -5.11
C SER A 59 0.55 13.58 -4.83
N ASP A 60 1.77 13.72 -5.24
CA ASP A 60 2.89 12.78 -5.07
C ASP A 60 3.94 13.34 -4.08
N ALA A 61 5.07 12.62 -3.95
CA ALA A 61 6.14 12.96 -3.02
C ALA A 61 6.82 14.30 -3.34
N ASP A 62 6.89 14.66 -4.62
CA ASP A 62 7.61 15.85 -5.09
C ASP A 62 6.83 17.16 -4.88
N HIS A 63 5.58 17.07 -4.41
CA HIS A 63 4.67 18.18 -4.18
C HIS A 63 4.25 18.28 -2.71
N ALA A 64 5.21 18.45 -1.79
CA ALA A 64 4.97 18.46 -0.35
C ALA A 64 3.99 19.56 0.12
N ASP A 65 3.94 20.68 -0.57
CA ASP A 65 2.97 21.75 -0.35
C ASP A 65 1.53 21.30 -0.66
N GLN A 66 1.34 20.57 -1.76
CA GLN A 66 0.05 19.99 -2.14
C GLN A 66 -0.35 18.86 -1.18
N ASN A 67 0.60 18.05 -0.70
CA ASN A 67 0.35 17.04 0.33
C ASN A 67 -0.28 17.70 1.57
N THR A 68 0.35 18.75 2.07
CA THR A 68 -0.11 19.49 3.25
C THR A 68 -1.46 20.15 3.01
N ALA A 69 -1.65 20.82 1.88
CA ALA A 69 -2.90 21.50 1.53
C ALA A 69 -4.07 20.49 1.42
N GLY A 70 -3.84 19.33 0.78
CA GLY A 70 -4.83 18.27 0.67
C GLY A 70 -5.22 17.68 2.03
N ALA A 71 -4.23 17.39 2.90
CA ALA A 71 -4.48 16.92 4.26
C ALA A 71 -5.30 17.95 5.08
N GLN A 72 -4.96 19.23 5.00
CA GLN A 72 -5.68 20.31 5.68
C GLN A 72 -7.11 20.47 5.16
N SER A 73 -7.30 20.34 3.84
CA SER A 73 -8.64 20.35 3.22
C SER A 73 -9.55 19.29 3.83
N VAL A 74 -9.02 18.08 4.02
CA VAL A 74 -9.75 16.98 4.66
C VAL A 74 -9.98 17.23 6.14
N LEU A 75 -8.94 17.65 6.89
CA LEU A 75 -9.03 17.93 8.32
C LEU A 75 -10.05 19.01 8.64
N SER A 76 -10.22 20.01 7.75
CA SER A 76 -11.24 21.06 7.89
C SER A 76 -12.69 20.53 7.93
N LYS A 77 -12.92 19.30 7.50
CA LYS A 77 -14.22 18.61 7.52
C LYS A 77 -14.43 17.77 8.78
N ASN A 78 -13.50 17.82 9.75
CA ASN A 78 -13.53 17.07 11.01
C ASN A 78 -13.74 15.55 10.80
N PRO A 79 -12.89 14.86 10.03
CA PRO A 79 -13.03 13.44 9.78
C PRO A 79 -12.86 12.63 11.06
N SER A 80 -13.50 11.47 11.12
CA SER A 80 -13.33 10.48 12.18
C SER A 80 -12.04 9.65 11.99
N VAL A 81 -11.66 9.45 10.73
CA VAL A 81 -10.49 8.70 10.29
C VAL A 81 -10.12 9.15 8.87
N ILE A 82 -8.86 9.05 8.54
CA ILE A 82 -8.34 9.24 7.19
C ILE A 82 -7.83 7.89 6.68
N LEU A 83 -8.29 7.48 5.48
CA LEU A 83 -7.77 6.31 4.77
C LEU A 83 -6.83 6.79 3.66
N GLY A 84 -5.58 6.35 3.70
CA GLY A 84 -4.50 6.87 2.86
C GLY A 84 -3.74 8.02 3.52
N PRO A 85 -2.71 8.59 2.86
CA PRO A 85 -2.23 8.27 1.50
C PRO A 85 -1.55 6.90 1.39
N ALA A 86 -1.28 6.47 0.15
CA ALA A 86 -0.58 5.22 -0.12
C ALA A 86 0.95 5.41 -0.17
N SER A 87 1.47 6.56 -0.59
CA SER A 87 2.90 6.83 -0.66
C SER A 87 3.50 7.06 0.74
N SER A 88 4.63 6.41 1.03
CA SER A 88 5.37 6.57 2.28
C SER A 88 5.87 8.01 2.47
N SER A 89 6.41 8.65 1.43
CA SER A 89 6.85 10.05 1.46
C SER A 89 5.70 11.01 1.73
N VAL A 90 4.53 10.79 1.13
CA VAL A 90 3.36 11.62 1.38
C VAL A 90 2.85 11.45 2.82
N VAL A 91 2.82 10.21 3.34
CA VAL A 91 2.51 9.96 4.77
C VAL A 91 3.47 10.73 5.66
N LYS A 92 4.78 10.66 5.39
CA LYS A 92 5.82 11.36 6.17
C LYS A 92 5.61 12.88 6.20
N ASN A 93 5.10 13.45 5.12
CA ASN A 93 4.82 14.88 5.02
C ASN A 93 3.57 15.31 5.82
N VAL A 94 2.58 14.41 6.02
CA VAL A 94 1.27 14.82 6.57
C VAL A 94 0.92 14.21 7.94
N TYR A 95 1.56 13.11 8.36
CA TYR A 95 1.12 12.37 9.57
C TYR A 95 1.12 13.23 10.84
N LYS A 96 2.07 14.16 10.99
CA LYS A 96 2.19 15.00 12.19
C LYS A 96 0.95 15.88 12.37
N SER A 97 0.56 16.61 11.32
CA SER A 97 -0.62 17.50 11.39
C SER A 97 -1.92 16.72 11.58
N ILE A 98 -2.01 15.50 11.04
CA ILE A 98 -3.16 14.62 11.22
C ILE A 98 -3.21 14.10 12.67
N ALA A 99 -2.07 13.70 13.23
CA ALA A 99 -1.97 13.24 14.61
C ALA A 99 -2.28 14.36 15.63
N GLU A 100 -1.80 15.59 15.39
CA GLU A 100 -2.11 16.77 16.18
C GLU A 100 -3.62 17.06 16.21
N ALA A 101 -4.31 16.82 15.10
CA ALA A 101 -5.77 16.91 15.01
C ALA A 101 -6.48 15.73 15.72
N LYS A 102 -5.75 14.75 16.28
CA LYS A 102 -6.26 13.53 16.91
C LYS A 102 -7.14 12.70 15.98
N VAL A 103 -6.76 12.61 14.71
CA VAL A 103 -7.44 11.82 13.69
C VAL A 103 -6.54 10.63 13.33
N PRO A 104 -7.04 9.37 13.44
CA PRO A 104 -6.30 8.22 12.95
C PRO A 104 -6.10 8.29 11.44
N LEU A 105 -4.88 8.01 11.01
CA LEU A 105 -4.49 7.82 9.62
C LEU A 105 -4.22 6.34 9.42
N ILE A 106 -4.96 5.69 8.53
CA ILE A 106 -4.78 4.28 8.17
C ILE A 106 -4.31 4.21 6.72
N SER A 107 -3.05 3.88 6.52
CA SER A 107 -2.51 3.70 5.18
C SER A 107 -2.68 2.26 4.68
N MET A 108 -3.07 2.11 3.42
CA MET A 108 -3.18 0.84 2.75
C MET A 108 -1.98 0.52 1.86
N GLY A 109 -1.01 1.45 1.70
CA GLY A 109 0.08 1.30 0.74
C GLY A 109 1.41 1.95 1.18
N ALA A 110 1.48 2.62 2.33
CA ALA A 110 2.73 3.20 2.84
C ALA A 110 3.53 2.13 3.59
N THR A 111 4.49 1.55 2.90
CA THR A 111 5.22 0.35 3.33
C THR A 111 6.55 0.62 4.03
N SER A 112 7.11 1.84 3.92
CA SER A 112 8.42 2.15 4.52
C SER A 112 8.51 1.72 5.99
N PRO A 113 9.60 1.02 6.40
CA PRO A 113 9.82 0.59 7.78
C PRO A 113 9.93 1.77 8.76
N THR A 114 10.36 2.94 8.29
CA THR A 114 10.51 4.14 9.13
C THR A 114 9.18 4.71 9.63
N LEU A 115 8.06 4.23 9.08
CA LEU A 115 6.72 4.61 9.52
C LEU A 115 6.19 3.77 10.69
N SER A 116 6.86 2.66 11.03
CA SER A 116 6.51 1.85 12.20
C SER A 116 6.65 2.67 13.48
N GLY A 117 5.60 2.74 14.29
CA GLY A 117 5.62 3.49 15.55
C GLY A 117 5.75 5.02 15.44
N VAL A 118 5.69 5.58 14.23
CA VAL A 118 5.94 7.03 13.99
C VAL A 118 4.94 7.94 14.72
N SER A 119 3.74 7.43 15.02
CA SER A 119 2.71 8.13 15.77
C SER A 119 1.67 7.15 16.33
N PRO A 120 1.10 7.38 17.53
CA PRO A 120 -0.01 6.58 18.05
C PRO A 120 -1.30 6.75 17.22
N TYR A 121 -1.35 7.69 16.30
CA TYR A 121 -2.45 7.91 15.36
C TYR A 121 -2.17 7.40 13.96
N PHE A 122 -0.98 6.81 13.70
CA PHE A 122 -0.67 6.17 12.44
C PHE A 122 -0.89 4.66 12.54
N PHE A 123 -1.58 4.11 11.57
CA PHE A 123 -1.83 2.68 11.40
C PHE A 123 -1.69 2.33 9.93
N ARG A 124 -1.40 1.08 9.65
CA ARG A 124 -1.47 0.56 8.28
C ARG A 124 -2.06 -0.84 8.22
N THR A 125 -2.64 -1.14 7.08
CA THR A 125 -3.19 -2.46 6.75
C THR A 125 -2.37 -3.20 5.70
N VAL A 126 -1.27 -2.60 5.25
CA VAL A 126 -0.27 -3.18 4.36
C VAL A 126 0.94 -3.61 5.19
N PRO A 127 1.56 -4.77 4.90
CA PRO A 127 2.82 -5.16 5.51
C PRO A 127 3.95 -4.16 5.23
N PRO A 128 4.88 -3.96 6.18
CA PRO A 128 6.06 -3.11 5.96
C PRO A 128 7.09 -3.74 5.04
N ASP A 129 7.91 -2.90 4.41
CA ASP A 129 9.01 -3.31 3.53
C ASP A 129 10.09 -4.13 4.23
N SER A 130 10.15 -4.10 5.55
CA SER A 130 10.99 -5.04 6.32
C SER A 130 10.65 -6.51 6.01
N VAL A 131 9.39 -6.81 5.65
CA VAL A 131 8.97 -8.14 5.22
C VAL A 131 9.09 -8.29 3.70
N GLN A 132 8.61 -7.33 2.92
CA GLN A 132 8.69 -7.41 1.45
C GLN A 132 10.14 -7.51 0.98
N GLY A 133 11.03 -6.67 1.51
CA GLY A 133 12.43 -6.68 1.13
C GLY A 133 13.13 -7.98 1.50
N ALA A 134 12.79 -8.57 2.65
CA ALA A 134 13.33 -9.87 3.05
C ALA A 134 12.83 -11.00 2.12
N VAL A 135 11.53 -11.02 1.81
CA VAL A 135 10.97 -12.01 0.87
C VAL A 135 11.59 -11.86 -0.52
N LEU A 136 11.63 -10.64 -1.06
CA LEU A 136 12.20 -10.38 -2.39
C LEU A 136 13.70 -10.73 -2.43
N GLY A 137 14.47 -10.36 -1.41
CA GLY A 137 15.88 -10.71 -1.32
C GLY A 137 16.12 -12.23 -1.29
N ASN A 138 15.27 -12.96 -0.56
CA ASN A 138 15.33 -14.43 -0.55
C ASN A 138 14.96 -15.03 -1.91
N VAL A 139 13.95 -14.50 -2.61
CA VAL A 139 13.60 -14.94 -3.98
C VAL A 139 14.77 -14.73 -4.93
N ILE A 140 15.40 -13.56 -4.91
CA ILE A 140 16.59 -13.24 -5.72
C ILE A 140 17.72 -14.24 -5.46
N ALA A 141 18.01 -14.53 -4.19
CA ALA A 141 19.07 -15.47 -3.82
C ALA A 141 18.74 -16.92 -4.23
N GLN A 142 17.48 -17.34 -4.06
CA GLN A 142 17.00 -18.67 -4.44
C GLN A 142 17.02 -18.90 -5.96
N ASP A 143 16.82 -17.85 -6.75
CA ASP A 143 16.96 -17.88 -8.22
C ASP A 143 18.42 -17.97 -8.68
N GLY A 144 19.39 -18.02 -7.75
CA GLY A 144 20.81 -18.25 -8.03
C GLY A 144 21.58 -17.03 -8.52
N VAL A 145 21.03 -15.83 -8.34
CA VAL A 145 21.71 -14.55 -8.65
C VAL A 145 22.97 -14.41 -7.81
N GLN A 146 24.09 -14.10 -8.44
CA GLN A 146 25.39 -13.86 -7.76
C GLN A 146 25.75 -12.37 -7.74
N LYS A 147 25.36 -11.64 -8.79
CA LYS A 147 25.61 -10.21 -8.95
C LYS A 147 24.29 -9.50 -9.20
N LEU A 148 23.87 -8.67 -8.28
CA LEU A 148 22.65 -7.87 -8.38
C LEU A 148 22.97 -6.41 -8.61
N ALA A 149 22.38 -5.79 -9.63
CA ALA A 149 22.32 -4.33 -9.73
C ALA A 149 20.95 -3.84 -9.25
N ILE A 150 20.89 -2.68 -8.61
CA ILE A 150 19.65 -2.08 -8.11
C ILE A 150 19.47 -0.71 -8.72
N ALA A 151 18.42 -0.52 -9.52
CA ALA A 151 17.98 0.79 -9.99
C ALA A 151 16.89 1.28 -9.05
N VAL A 152 17.15 2.29 -8.24
CA VAL A 152 16.22 2.80 -7.23
C VAL A 152 16.12 4.32 -7.31
N PHE A 153 14.90 4.83 -7.25
CA PHE A 153 14.67 6.27 -7.18
C PHE A 153 14.86 6.81 -5.75
N ASN A 154 15.24 8.08 -5.65
CA ASN A 154 15.47 8.74 -4.37
C ASN A 154 14.15 9.13 -3.70
N ASP A 155 13.48 8.17 -3.10
CA ASP A 155 12.20 8.32 -2.39
C ASP A 155 12.24 7.54 -1.07
N GLU A 156 11.46 7.97 -0.08
CA GLU A 156 11.37 7.33 1.24
C GLU A 156 11.03 5.83 1.15
N TYR A 157 10.11 5.46 0.25
CA TYR A 157 9.77 4.06 -0.01
C TYR A 157 10.94 3.33 -0.67
N GLY A 158 11.45 3.85 -1.79
CA GLY A 158 12.44 3.16 -2.61
C GLY A 158 13.73 2.88 -1.88
N THR A 159 14.30 3.89 -1.21
CA THR A 159 15.59 3.75 -0.51
C THR A 159 15.50 2.81 0.69
N ASN A 160 14.41 2.86 1.46
CA ASN A 160 14.25 1.98 2.62
C ASN A 160 14.00 0.51 2.20
N LEU A 161 13.22 0.26 1.15
CA LEU A 161 13.03 -1.09 0.61
C LEU A 161 14.35 -1.64 0.06
N ARG A 162 15.11 -0.84 -0.71
CA ARG A 162 16.45 -1.19 -1.19
C ARG A 162 17.33 -1.65 -0.05
N ASP A 163 17.42 -0.90 1.06
CA ASP A 163 18.28 -1.20 2.19
C ASP A 163 17.95 -2.56 2.83
N VAL A 164 16.69 -2.92 2.92
CA VAL A 164 16.25 -4.24 3.39
C VAL A 164 16.67 -5.34 2.41
N VAL A 165 16.46 -5.12 1.11
CA VAL A 165 16.86 -6.10 0.07
C VAL A 165 18.36 -6.29 0.09
N VAL A 166 19.17 -5.20 0.09
CA VAL A 166 20.63 -5.28 0.15
C VAL A 166 21.09 -6.13 1.32
N LYS A 167 20.62 -5.81 2.54
CA LYS A 167 20.95 -6.59 3.74
C LYS A 167 20.61 -8.08 3.58
N THR A 168 19.49 -8.39 2.95
CA THR A 168 19.02 -9.78 2.80
C THR A 168 19.85 -10.54 1.76
N VAL A 169 20.10 -9.94 0.59
CA VAL A 169 20.82 -10.61 -0.49
C VAL A 169 22.30 -10.78 -0.13
N GLU A 170 22.94 -9.81 0.53
CA GLU A 170 24.31 -9.90 1.00
C GLU A 170 24.48 -10.99 2.06
N ALA A 171 23.53 -11.11 3.00
CA ALA A 171 23.52 -12.19 3.98
C ALA A 171 23.40 -13.58 3.32
N ALA A 172 22.80 -13.66 2.13
CA ALA A 172 22.72 -14.87 1.30
C ALA A 172 23.92 -15.05 0.36
N GLY A 173 24.91 -14.15 0.38
CA GLY A 173 26.13 -14.24 -0.44
C GLY A 173 26.01 -13.64 -1.84
N VAL A 174 24.95 -12.91 -2.14
CA VAL A 174 24.81 -12.17 -3.41
C VAL A 174 25.60 -10.86 -3.31
N ASN A 175 26.37 -10.54 -4.35
CA ASN A 175 27.12 -9.29 -4.42
C ASN A 175 26.28 -8.19 -5.08
N VAL A 176 26.03 -7.10 -4.38
CA VAL A 176 25.39 -5.89 -4.95
C VAL A 176 26.46 -5.09 -5.69
N VAL A 177 26.39 -5.10 -7.03
CA VAL A 177 27.41 -4.51 -7.91
C VAL A 177 27.09 -3.08 -8.34
N TYR A 178 25.86 -2.62 -8.13
CA TYR A 178 25.38 -1.25 -8.37
C TYR A 178 24.15 -0.94 -7.53
N GLY A 179 24.00 0.29 -7.07
CA GLY A 179 22.79 0.80 -6.43
C GLY A 179 22.70 0.51 -4.92
N GLU A 180 23.78 0.02 -4.28
CA GLU A 180 23.81 -0.09 -2.82
C GLU A 180 23.56 1.26 -2.14
N LYS A 181 24.08 2.35 -2.74
CA LYS A 181 23.91 3.74 -2.26
C LYS A 181 23.44 4.69 -3.36
N ASP A 182 23.64 4.31 -4.62
CA ASP A 182 23.26 5.13 -5.75
C ASP A 182 21.73 5.18 -5.88
N THR A 183 21.23 6.34 -6.28
CA THR A 183 19.82 6.59 -6.57
C THR A 183 19.69 7.45 -7.81
N PHE A 184 18.53 7.41 -8.47
CA PHE A 184 18.19 8.39 -9.51
C PHE A 184 17.11 9.36 -9.01
N ASP A 185 17.06 10.56 -9.60
CA ASP A 185 16.06 11.58 -9.28
C ASP A 185 14.66 11.11 -9.72
N PRO A 186 13.63 11.15 -8.85
CA PRO A 186 12.27 10.79 -9.22
C PRO A 186 11.70 11.56 -10.40
N THR A 187 12.19 12.78 -10.64
CA THR A 187 11.75 13.66 -11.75
C THR A 187 12.52 13.42 -13.05
N GLU A 188 13.52 12.54 -13.04
CA GLU A 188 14.33 12.24 -14.22
C GLU A 188 13.52 11.60 -15.33
N THR A 189 13.82 12.00 -16.58
CA THR A 189 13.15 11.52 -17.79
C THR A 189 14.09 10.88 -18.80
N ASN A 190 15.41 10.89 -18.55
CA ASN A 190 16.42 10.27 -19.41
C ASN A 190 17.30 9.32 -18.58
N PHE A 191 17.12 8.03 -18.79
CA PHE A 191 17.77 6.98 -18.02
C PHE A 191 18.98 6.33 -18.73
N SER A 192 19.48 6.92 -19.81
CA SER A 192 20.56 6.33 -20.61
C SER A 192 21.84 6.16 -19.78
N SER A 193 22.22 7.17 -18.99
CA SER A 193 23.39 7.10 -18.11
C SER A 193 23.25 6.07 -16.99
N LEU A 194 22.05 5.99 -16.37
CA LEU A 194 21.72 5.00 -15.34
C LEU A 194 21.92 3.58 -15.90
N VAL A 195 21.31 3.30 -17.05
CA VAL A 195 21.36 1.97 -17.68
C VAL A 195 22.78 1.62 -18.14
N THR A 196 23.52 2.61 -18.70
CA THR A 196 24.93 2.42 -19.06
C THR A 196 25.80 2.04 -17.86
N SER A 197 25.60 2.71 -16.72
CA SER A 197 26.33 2.42 -15.48
C SER A 197 26.01 1.02 -14.96
N ILE A 198 24.72 0.64 -14.92
CA ILE A 198 24.28 -0.69 -14.53
C ILE A 198 24.90 -1.76 -15.42
N LYS A 199 24.80 -1.59 -16.74
CA LYS A 199 25.35 -2.54 -17.74
C LYS A 199 26.85 -2.74 -17.59
N ALA A 200 27.59 -1.66 -17.28
CA ALA A 200 29.03 -1.72 -17.10
C ALA A 200 29.47 -2.64 -15.95
N THR A 201 28.63 -2.88 -14.95
CA THR A 201 28.88 -3.79 -13.83
C THR A 201 28.67 -5.27 -14.18
N ASN A 202 28.11 -5.57 -15.35
CA ASN A 202 27.78 -6.93 -15.81
C ASN A 202 27.02 -7.74 -14.75
N PRO A 203 25.84 -7.30 -14.33
CA PRO A 203 25.03 -7.99 -13.32
C PRO A 203 24.35 -9.23 -13.91
N ASP A 204 24.05 -10.22 -13.08
CA ASP A 204 23.24 -11.40 -13.44
C ASP A 204 21.75 -11.03 -13.52
N ALA A 205 21.32 -10.06 -12.70
CA ALA A 205 19.95 -9.59 -12.63
C ALA A 205 19.90 -8.11 -12.18
N VAL A 206 18.78 -7.47 -12.44
CA VAL A 206 18.52 -6.08 -12.00
C VAL A 206 17.24 -6.02 -11.18
N LEU A 207 17.31 -5.41 -10.00
CA LEU A 207 16.14 -5.00 -9.24
C LEU A 207 15.78 -3.55 -9.62
N LEU A 208 14.55 -3.33 -10.05
CA LEU A 208 14.03 -2.00 -10.36
C LEU A 208 13.00 -1.58 -9.30
N ILE A 209 13.31 -0.54 -8.54
CA ILE A 209 12.42 0.08 -7.55
C ILE A 209 12.09 1.49 -8.03
N ALA A 210 10.90 1.67 -8.56
CA ALA A 210 10.44 2.94 -9.13
C ALA A 210 8.91 2.93 -9.24
N PHE A 211 8.34 4.06 -9.62
CA PHE A 211 6.93 4.18 -10.00
C PHE A 211 6.79 4.26 -11.53
N ASP A 212 6.22 5.33 -12.04
CA ASP A 212 5.96 5.54 -13.48
C ASP A 212 7.22 5.55 -14.34
N GLN A 213 8.36 5.91 -13.77
CA GLN A 213 9.67 5.90 -14.43
C GLN A 213 10.01 4.51 -14.99
N SER A 214 9.46 3.47 -14.37
CA SER A 214 9.71 2.06 -14.73
C SER A 214 9.48 1.78 -16.21
N GLN A 215 8.44 2.36 -16.82
CA GLN A 215 8.16 2.12 -18.23
C GLN A 215 9.30 2.63 -19.14
N GLN A 216 9.88 3.78 -18.81
CA GLN A 216 10.98 4.35 -19.60
C GLN A 216 12.29 3.63 -19.32
N ILE A 217 12.57 3.28 -18.06
CA ILE A 217 13.76 2.54 -17.66
C ILE A 217 13.79 1.14 -18.31
N ILE A 218 12.65 0.43 -18.35
CA ILE A 218 12.56 -0.88 -19.00
C ILE A 218 12.81 -0.77 -20.51
N LYS A 219 12.30 0.27 -21.17
CA LYS A 219 12.59 0.52 -22.59
C LYS A 219 14.07 0.80 -22.81
N GLU A 220 14.70 1.54 -21.91
CA GLU A 220 16.12 1.84 -21.99
C GLU A 220 16.98 0.60 -21.72
N PHE A 221 16.59 -0.26 -20.76
CA PHE A 221 17.23 -1.58 -20.55
C PHE A 221 17.22 -2.39 -21.85
N ALA A 222 16.06 -2.51 -22.50
CA ALA A 222 15.93 -3.25 -23.75
C ALA A 222 16.78 -2.64 -24.88
N SER A 223 16.78 -1.31 -25.01
CA SER A 223 17.51 -0.58 -26.06
C SER A 223 19.03 -0.76 -25.93
N GLN A 224 19.54 -0.83 -24.71
CA GLN A 224 20.97 -1.06 -24.43
C GLN A 224 21.34 -2.54 -24.30
N GLY A 225 20.38 -3.47 -24.45
CA GLY A 225 20.63 -4.91 -24.42
C GLY A 225 20.84 -5.48 -23.01
N VAL A 226 20.27 -4.85 -21.97
CA VAL A 226 20.12 -5.45 -20.65
C VAL A 226 18.99 -6.47 -20.70
N ASP A 227 19.22 -7.67 -20.14
CA ASP A 227 18.22 -8.75 -20.17
C ASP A 227 17.03 -8.43 -19.26
N THR A 228 15.92 -8.02 -19.86
CA THR A 228 14.71 -7.67 -19.14
C THR A 228 13.94 -8.87 -18.56
N HIS A 229 14.28 -10.10 -18.98
CA HIS A 229 13.69 -11.31 -18.39
C HIS A 229 14.27 -11.65 -17.01
N LYS A 230 15.37 -11.01 -16.65
CA LYS A 230 16.04 -11.13 -15.35
C LYS A 230 15.85 -9.88 -14.48
N LEU A 231 14.73 -9.20 -14.67
CA LEU A 231 14.33 -8.12 -13.78
C LEU A 231 13.58 -8.65 -12.57
N TYR A 232 13.78 -7.95 -11.46
CA TYR A 232 12.93 -8.02 -10.27
C TYR A 232 12.24 -6.67 -10.08
N MET A 233 11.00 -6.72 -9.65
CA MET A 233 10.15 -5.56 -9.45
C MET A 233 9.49 -5.59 -8.08
N THR A 234 9.07 -4.45 -7.62
CA THR A 234 8.40 -4.26 -6.34
C THR A 234 6.94 -3.84 -6.56
N ASP A 235 6.17 -3.67 -5.51
CA ASP A 235 4.78 -3.21 -5.62
C ASP A 235 4.65 -1.87 -6.34
N GLY A 236 5.67 -1.03 -6.22
CA GLY A 236 5.75 0.27 -6.92
C GLY A 236 5.61 0.17 -8.45
N ASN A 237 5.99 -0.96 -9.02
CA ASN A 237 6.04 -1.15 -10.46
C ASN A 237 5.61 -2.55 -10.95
N THR A 238 5.15 -3.43 -10.09
CA THR A 238 4.50 -4.69 -10.48
C THR A 238 3.08 -4.39 -11.00
N ALA A 239 2.99 -3.94 -12.24
CA ALA A 239 1.77 -3.40 -12.86
C ALA A 239 1.55 -3.94 -14.28
N ASP A 240 0.36 -3.74 -14.85
CA ASP A 240 0.05 -4.14 -16.23
C ASP A 240 0.72 -3.19 -17.25
N TYR A 241 1.70 -3.72 -17.98
CA TYR A 241 2.40 -3.03 -19.08
C TYR A 241 1.93 -3.46 -20.47
N SER A 242 0.84 -4.21 -20.58
CA SER A 242 0.29 -4.61 -21.86
C SER A 242 -0.06 -3.40 -22.74
N GLY A 243 0.33 -3.43 -24.01
CA GLY A 243 0.18 -2.31 -24.94
C GLY A 243 1.03 -1.06 -24.63
N LYS A 244 1.86 -1.09 -23.58
CA LYS A 244 2.80 0.00 -23.21
C LYS A 244 4.26 -0.37 -23.54
N LEU A 245 4.57 -1.66 -23.50
CA LEU A 245 5.85 -2.25 -23.85
C LEU A 245 5.66 -3.27 -24.97
N ALA A 246 6.73 -3.60 -25.69
CA ALA A 246 6.70 -4.67 -26.68
C ALA A 246 6.34 -6.01 -26.03
N ASP A 247 5.48 -6.79 -26.66
CA ASP A 247 5.04 -8.08 -26.13
C ASP A 247 6.22 -9.00 -25.81
N GLY A 248 6.12 -9.66 -24.67
CA GLY A 248 7.15 -10.58 -24.18
C GLY A 248 8.35 -9.92 -23.51
N LEU A 249 8.47 -8.58 -23.54
CA LEU A 249 9.64 -7.89 -22.99
C LEU A 249 9.90 -8.20 -21.51
N LEU A 250 8.83 -8.38 -20.72
CA LEU A 250 8.91 -8.70 -19.30
C LEU A 250 8.61 -10.18 -18.99
N LYS A 251 8.48 -11.04 -20.01
CA LYS A 251 8.12 -12.46 -19.77
C LYS A 251 9.11 -13.12 -18.82
N GLY A 252 8.60 -13.62 -17.69
CA GLY A 252 9.42 -14.26 -16.65
C GLY A 252 9.99 -13.34 -15.59
N THR A 253 9.93 -12.01 -15.79
CA THR A 253 10.24 -11.02 -14.72
C THR A 253 9.45 -11.33 -13.46
N THR A 254 10.09 -11.24 -12.31
CA THR A 254 9.47 -11.46 -11.00
C THR A 254 9.10 -10.13 -10.37
N GLY A 255 7.89 -10.04 -9.83
CA GLY A 255 7.45 -8.89 -9.03
C GLY A 255 6.92 -9.31 -7.68
N THR A 256 7.00 -8.44 -6.68
CA THR A 256 6.37 -8.66 -5.36
C THR A 256 5.37 -7.56 -5.04
N ILE A 257 4.27 -7.92 -4.38
CA ILE A 257 3.27 -6.98 -3.85
C ILE A 257 2.96 -7.40 -2.41
N PRO A 258 3.15 -6.50 -1.42
CA PRO A 258 2.78 -6.81 -0.04
C PRO A 258 1.25 -6.84 0.11
N GLY A 259 0.77 -7.76 0.93
CA GLY A 259 -0.65 -8.06 1.14
C GLY A 259 -1.06 -9.37 0.49
N ALA A 260 -2.21 -9.88 0.92
CA ALA A 260 -2.78 -11.10 0.37
C ALA A 260 -3.33 -10.85 -1.05
N HIS A 261 -3.13 -11.80 -1.95
CA HIS A 261 -3.82 -11.73 -3.25
C HIS A 261 -5.34 -11.80 -3.02
N PRO A 262 -6.12 -10.79 -3.49
CA PRO A 262 -7.55 -10.77 -3.27
C PRO A 262 -8.25 -11.98 -3.89
N SER A 263 -9.07 -12.69 -3.11
CA SER A 263 -9.82 -13.84 -3.62
C SER A 263 -10.76 -13.46 -4.76
N ASP A 264 -11.05 -14.40 -5.67
CA ASP A 264 -11.97 -14.19 -6.79
C ASP A 264 -13.34 -13.70 -6.32
N ALA A 265 -13.86 -14.25 -5.23
CA ALA A 265 -15.13 -13.81 -4.64
C ALA A 265 -15.09 -12.34 -4.19
N PHE A 266 -13.96 -11.88 -3.67
CA PHE A 266 -13.80 -10.49 -3.28
C PHE A 266 -13.62 -9.57 -4.49
N GLN A 267 -12.86 -10.00 -5.51
CA GLN A 267 -12.71 -9.27 -6.77
C GLN A 267 -14.07 -9.08 -7.46
N GLU A 268 -14.87 -10.15 -7.59
CA GLU A 268 -16.22 -10.06 -8.17
C GLU A 268 -17.14 -9.13 -7.35
N ARG A 269 -17.05 -9.17 -6.03
CA ARG A 269 -17.78 -8.23 -5.17
C ARG A 269 -17.38 -6.77 -5.43
N LEU A 270 -16.09 -6.48 -5.63
CA LEU A 270 -15.61 -5.13 -5.98
C LEU A 270 -16.11 -4.70 -7.36
N LYS A 271 -16.18 -5.62 -8.34
CA LYS A 271 -16.72 -5.38 -9.67
C LYS A 271 -18.23 -5.03 -9.64
N THR A 272 -18.97 -5.45 -8.62
CA THR A 272 -20.38 -4.99 -8.46
C THR A 272 -20.47 -3.47 -8.21
N VAL A 273 -19.41 -2.85 -7.70
CA VAL A 273 -19.33 -1.41 -7.43
C VAL A 273 -18.68 -0.67 -8.61
N LYS A 274 -17.66 -1.25 -9.21
CA LYS A 274 -16.93 -0.73 -10.38
C LYS A 274 -16.66 -1.88 -11.35
N SER A 275 -17.52 -2.02 -12.37
CA SER A 275 -17.51 -3.17 -13.29
C SER A 275 -16.24 -3.26 -14.16
N ASP A 276 -15.56 -2.14 -14.39
CA ASP A 276 -14.32 -2.01 -15.16
C ASP A 276 -13.05 -2.05 -14.28
N LEU A 277 -13.15 -2.50 -13.02
CA LEU A 277 -12.00 -2.64 -12.13
C LEU A 277 -11.12 -3.79 -12.62
N ALA A 278 -9.88 -3.47 -12.99
CA ALA A 278 -8.89 -4.42 -13.50
C ALA A 278 -7.70 -4.60 -12.55
N ASP A 279 -7.39 -3.59 -11.73
CA ASP A 279 -6.32 -3.62 -10.74
C ASP A 279 -6.92 -3.71 -9.34
N PHE A 280 -6.52 -4.73 -8.59
CA PHE A 280 -6.99 -5.01 -7.22
C PHE A 280 -5.91 -4.79 -6.16
N THR A 281 -4.76 -4.26 -6.54
CA THR A 281 -3.66 -3.95 -5.61
C THR A 281 -4.17 -3.09 -4.46
N TYR A 282 -3.87 -3.51 -3.24
CA TYR A 282 -4.29 -2.87 -1.98
C TYR A 282 -5.80 -2.71 -1.77
N SER A 283 -6.62 -3.40 -2.56
CA SER A 283 -8.08 -3.33 -2.40
C SER A 283 -8.57 -4.00 -1.11
N ALA A 284 -7.94 -5.11 -0.72
CA ALA A 284 -8.23 -5.82 0.53
C ALA A 284 -7.83 -4.99 1.74
N GLU A 285 -6.64 -4.41 1.73
CA GLU A 285 -6.08 -3.54 2.76
C GLU A 285 -6.96 -2.28 2.95
N THR A 286 -7.39 -1.66 1.85
CA THR A 286 -8.29 -0.50 1.88
C THR A 286 -9.64 -0.85 2.50
N TYR A 287 -10.21 -1.99 2.09
CA TYR A 287 -11.47 -2.48 2.63
C TYR A 287 -11.37 -2.75 4.13
N ASP A 288 -10.34 -3.44 4.57
CA ASP A 288 -10.14 -3.79 5.97
C ASP A 288 -9.86 -2.58 6.83
N GLY A 289 -9.10 -1.60 6.35
CA GLY A 289 -8.91 -0.34 7.04
C GLY A 289 -10.22 0.39 7.32
N ALA A 290 -11.14 0.39 6.34
CA ALA A 290 -12.47 0.96 6.50
C ALA A 290 -13.33 0.20 7.54
N ILE A 291 -13.30 -1.13 7.50
CA ILE A 291 -14.06 -1.98 8.44
C ILE A 291 -13.52 -1.84 9.86
N LEU A 292 -12.20 -1.89 10.04
CA LEU A 292 -11.55 -1.73 11.35
C LEU A 292 -11.91 -0.40 12.00
N ALA A 293 -11.85 0.70 11.25
CA ALA A 293 -12.23 1.99 11.77
C ALA A 293 -13.72 2.06 12.15
N ALA A 294 -14.61 1.46 11.35
CA ALA A 294 -16.03 1.37 11.67
C ALA A 294 -16.29 0.55 12.95
N LEU A 295 -15.63 -0.59 13.10
CA LEU A 295 -15.72 -1.43 14.29
C LEU A 295 -15.13 -0.75 15.52
N ALA A 296 -14.03 0.00 15.38
CA ALA A 296 -13.43 0.77 16.46
C ALA A 296 -14.39 1.85 17.00
N ALA A 297 -15.09 2.58 16.10
CA ALA A 297 -16.11 3.54 16.47
C ALA A 297 -17.31 2.85 17.17
N GLN A 298 -17.76 1.69 16.68
CA GLN A 298 -18.84 0.91 17.29
C GLN A 298 -18.47 0.43 18.70
N LYS A 299 -17.26 -0.12 18.86
CA LYS A 299 -16.75 -0.57 20.16
C LYS A 299 -16.65 0.59 21.16
N GLY A 300 -16.15 1.74 20.72
CA GLY A 300 -15.97 2.92 21.56
C GLY A 300 -17.25 3.72 21.82
N GLY A 301 -18.32 3.49 21.06
CA GLY A 301 -19.60 4.19 21.21
C GLY A 301 -19.59 5.66 20.71
N ALA A 302 -18.53 6.11 20.04
CA ALA A 302 -18.40 7.45 19.51
C ALA A 302 -17.60 7.44 18.17
N THR A 303 -17.74 8.52 17.39
CA THR A 303 -17.12 8.64 16.06
C THR A 303 -15.98 9.66 16.00
N ASP A 304 -15.56 10.22 17.13
CA ASP A 304 -14.38 11.07 17.16
C ASP A 304 -13.09 10.26 16.96
N GLY A 305 -12.04 10.92 16.44
CA GLY A 305 -10.80 10.25 16.09
C GLY A 305 -10.09 9.59 17.28
N ALA A 306 -10.15 10.19 18.47
CA ALA A 306 -9.52 9.62 19.66
C ALA A 306 -10.20 8.31 20.08
N THR A 307 -11.53 8.24 19.99
CA THR A 307 -12.29 7.01 20.25
C THR A 307 -11.94 5.92 19.22
N VAL A 308 -11.85 6.26 17.94
CA VAL A 308 -11.45 5.31 16.90
C VAL A 308 -10.02 4.81 17.17
N GLN A 309 -9.07 5.71 17.39
CA GLN A 309 -7.67 5.36 17.69
C GLN A 309 -7.55 4.38 18.86
N LYS A 310 -8.19 4.68 19.98
CA LYS A 310 -8.13 3.86 21.20
C LYS A 310 -8.61 2.43 21.00
N ASN A 311 -9.59 2.21 20.11
CA ASN A 311 -10.23 0.92 19.93
C ASN A 311 -9.75 0.12 18.70
N LEU A 312 -8.97 0.74 17.80
CA LEU A 312 -8.61 0.16 16.50
C LEU A 312 -7.82 -1.14 16.66
N ARG A 313 -6.81 -1.17 17.54
CA ARG A 313 -6.02 -2.36 17.83
C ARG A 313 -6.87 -3.46 18.47
N ALA A 314 -7.74 -3.11 19.40
CA ALA A 314 -8.59 -4.09 20.08
C ALA A 314 -9.50 -4.84 19.10
N VAL A 315 -10.17 -4.11 18.16
CA VAL A 315 -11.06 -4.75 17.18
C VAL A 315 -10.31 -5.55 16.12
N SER A 316 -9.03 -5.27 15.89
CA SER A 316 -8.19 -6.08 15.01
C SER A 316 -7.77 -7.42 15.64
N GLY A 317 -7.98 -7.60 16.95
CA GLY A 317 -7.69 -8.85 17.65
C GLY A 317 -6.55 -8.79 18.65
N SER A 318 -5.96 -7.61 18.93
CA SER A 318 -4.89 -7.49 19.95
C SER A 318 -5.33 -7.93 21.36
N THR A 319 -6.63 -7.96 21.62
CA THR A 319 -7.24 -8.43 22.89
C THR A 319 -7.73 -9.89 22.83
N LYS A 320 -7.48 -10.62 21.75
CA LYS A 320 -7.85 -12.03 21.55
C LYS A 320 -9.36 -12.29 21.73
N GLY A 321 -10.18 -11.58 20.99
CA GLY A 321 -11.64 -11.72 21.03
C GLY A 321 -12.17 -12.87 20.15
N THR A 322 -13.50 -12.97 20.06
CA THR A 322 -14.19 -13.91 19.15
C THR A 322 -13.96 -13.50 17.69
N GLU A 323 -13.55 -14.44 16.85
CA GLU A 323 -13.30 -14.18 15.43
C GLU A 323 -14.59 -13.85 14.69
N CYS A 324 -14.50 -12.89 13.78
CA CYS A 324 -15.57 -12.50 12.86
C CYS A 324 -14.98 -11.95 11.55
N THR A 325 -15.65 -12.19 10.43
CA THR A 325 -15.11 -11.91 9.09
C THR A 325 -15.88 -10.82 8.34
N THR A 326 -17.07 -10.45 8.80
CA THR A 326 -17.87 -9.38 8.20
C THR A 326 -18.19 -8.30 9.21
N TYR A 327 -18.39 -7.06 8.72
CA TYR A 327 -18.84 -5.97 9.59
C TYR A 327 -20.12 -6.33 10.37
N LYS A 328 -21.08 -7.01 9.71
CA LYS A 328 -22.36 -7.39 10.31
C LYS A 328 -22.16 -8.36 11.48
N ASP A 329 -21.35 -9.40 11.30
CA ASP A 329 -21.13 -10.42 12.34
C ASP A 329 -20.33 -9.84 13.50
N CYS A 330 -19.29 -9.07 13.21
CA CYS A 330 -18.53 -8.36 14.23
C CYS A 330 -19.39 -7.38 15.04
N LEU A 331 -20.28 -6.64 14.35
CA LEU A 331 -21.22 -5.73 15.02
C LEU A 331 -22.19 -6.47 15.95
N ALA A 332 -22.66 -7.66 15.59
CA ALA A 332 -23.49 -8.47 16.46
C ALA A 332 -22.75 -8.85 17.76
N LEU A 333 -21.53 -9.31 17.65
CA LEU A 333 -20.69 -9.62 18.82
C LEU A 333 -20.42 -8.38 19.70
N LEU A 334 -20.14 -7.22 19.10
CA LEU A 334 -19.95 -5.98 19.86
C LEU A 334 -21.21 -5.53 20.59
N LYS A 335 -22.39 -5.73 20.01
CA LYS A 335 -23.69 -5.46 20.68
C LYS A 335 -23.88 -6.36 21.90
N ASP A 336 -23.40 -7.59 21.84
CA ASP A 336 -23.38 -8.54 22.95
C ASP A 336 -22.22 -8.26 23.93
N LYS A 337 -21.52 -7.13 23.80
CA LYS A 337 -20.38 -6.72 24.64
C LYS A 337 -19.21 -7.71 24.63
N LYS A 338 -19.05 -8.49 23.55
CA LYS A 338 -17.92 -9.42 23.37
C LYS A 338 -16.73 -8.70 22.79
N GLU A 339 -15.51 -9.10 23.19
CA GLU A 339 -14.30 -8.76 22.47
C GLU A 339 -14.29 -9.49 21.12
N ILE A 340 -13.76 -8.83 20.08
CA ILE A 340 -13.71 -9.38 18.73
C ILE A 340 -12.28 -9.46 18.20
N THR A 341 -12.08 -10.37 17.26
CA THR A 341 -10.92 -10.42 16.39
C THR A 341 -11.43 -10.37 14.94
N TYR A 342 -11.30 -9.21 14.31
CA TYR A 342 -11.69 -9.07 12.91
C TYR A 342 -10.68 -9.78 12.00
N LYS A 343 -11.16 -10.77 11.24
CA LYS A 343 -10.42 -11.47 10.18
C LYS A 343 -10.90 -10.99 8.84
N GLY A 344 -10.18 -10.02 8.28
CA GLY A 344 -10.57 -9.34 7.04
C GLY A 344 -10.10 -10.05 5.76
N GLN A 345 -10.14 -9.30 4.66
CA GLN A 345 -9.77 -9.79 3.33
C GLN A 345 -8.26 -9.76 3.10
N SER A 346 -7.54 -8.89 3.81
CA SER A 346 -6.10 -8.69 3.67
C SER A 346 -5.24 -9.67 4.48
N GLY A 347 -5.84 -10.39 5.44
CA GLY A 347 -5.12 -11.36 6.26
C GLY A 347 -4.10 -10.77 7.24
N ILE A 348 -4.17 -9.48 7.53
CA ILE A 348 -3.14 -8.73 8.28
C ILE A 348 -2.93 -9.13 9.74
N GLY A 349 -3.78 -9.96 10.31
CA GLY A 349 -3.74 -10.29 11.74
C GLY A 349 -4.01 -9.07 12.65
N PRO A 350 -3.78 -9.20 13.97
CA PRO A 350 -3.89 -8.07 14.88
C PRO A 350 -2.90 -6.96 14.58
N ILE A 351 -3.33 -5.71 14.72
CA ILE A 351 -2.44 -4.56 14.64
C ILE A 351 -1.60 -4.49 15.93
N ASN A 352 -0.29 -4.40 15.78
CA ASN A 352 0.70 -4.37 16.84
C ASN A 352 0.81 -2.98 17.53
N GLU A 353 1.79 -2.80 18.41
CA GLU A 353 1.99 -1.53 19.17
C GLU A 353 2.47 -0.39 18.28
N ASP A 354 3.18 -0.72 17.21
CA ASP A 354 3.71 0.25 16.25
C ASP A 354 2.68 0.70 15.19
N GLY A 355 1.45 0.14 15.25
CA GLY A 355 0.39 0.43 14.28
C GLY A 355 0.48 -0.42 13.01
N ASP A 356 1.35 -1.43 13.00
CA ASP A 356 1.57 -2.34 11.87
C ASP A 356 0.73 -3.63 11.99
N PRO A 357 0.41 -4.30 10.87
CA PRO A 357 -0.12 -5.66 10.92
C PRO A 357 0.90 -6.62 11.55
N SER A 358 0.44 -7.58 12.35
CA SER A 358 1.30 -8.59 12.98
C SER A 358 1.58 -9.80 12.10
N ALA A 359 0.77 -10.00 11.06
CA ALA A 359 0.98 -11.02 10.03
C ALA A 359 1.17 -10.33 8.68
N ALA A 360 2.02 -10.88 7.84
CA ALA A 360 2.33 -10.36 6.53
C ALA A 360 2.33 -11.48 5.50
N SER A 361 1.63 -11.27 4.41
CA SER A 361 1.69 -12.09 3.19
C SER A 361 2.27 -11.22 2.09
N ILE A 362 3.25 -11.74 1.36
CA ILE A 362 3.83 -11.06 0.20
C ILE A 362 3.51 -11.89 -1.02
N GLY A 363 2.71 -11.33 -1.91
CA GLY A 363 2.41 -11.95 -3.20
C GLY A 363 3.62 -11.89 -4.13
N VAL A 364 3.95 -13.02 -4.74
CA VAL A 364 4.95 -13.15 -5.79
C VAL A 364 4.23 -13.30 -7.11
N TYR A 365 4.67 -12.57 -8.12
CA TYR A 365 4.07 -12.50 -9.45
C TYR A 365 5.12 -12.77 -10.51
N LYS A 366 4.70 -13.43 -11.60
CA LYS A 366 5.50 -13.60 -12.81
C LYS A 366 4.82 -12.89 -13.96
N PHE A 367 5.60 -12.13 -14.74
CA PHE A 367 5.05 -11.46 -15.91
C PHE A 367 4.86 -12.46 -17.07
N ASP A 368 3.70 -12.41 -17.71
CA ASP A 368 3.35 -13.23 -18.87
C ASP A 368 3.88 -12.66 -20.20
N GLY A 369 3.56 -13.33 -21.31
CA GLY A 369 3.94 -12.88 -22.64
C GLY A 369 3.27 -11.59 -23.12
N SER A 370 2.25 -11.10 -22.41
CA SER A 370 1.59 -9.81 -22.65
C SER A 370 2.09 -8.72 -21.72
N ASN A 371 3.15 -8.96 -20.95
CA ASN A 371 3.70 -8.08 -19.92
C ASN A 371 2.70 -7.75 -18.79
N LYS A 372 1.87 -8.72 -18.41
CA LYS A 372 0.97 -8.62 -17.26
C LYS A 372 1.54 -9.41 -16.09
N PRO A 373 1.50 -8.87 -14.86
CA PRO A 373 1.84 -9.62 -13.67
C PRO A 373 0.73 -10.65 -13.40
N VAL A 374 1.10 -11.91 -13.34
CA VAL A 374 0.22 -13.04 -12.99
C VAL A 374 0.63 -13.52 -11.60
N TYR A 375 -0.34 -13.61 -10.70
CA TYR A 375 -0.08 -14.15 -9.37
C TYR A 375 0.45 -15.58 -9.45
N ASP A 376 1.54 -15.85 -8.78
CA ASP A 376 2.19 -17.16 -8.71
C ASP A 376 1.92 -17.82 -7.36
N HIS A 377 2.42 -17.22 -6.28
CA HIS A 377 2.22 -17.69 -4.91
C HIS A 377 2.38 -16.56 -3.91
N SER A 378 2.08 -16.83 -2.64
CA SER A 378 2.43 -15.93 -1.52
C SER A 378 3.47 -16.55 -0.63
N GLN A 379 4.31 -15.69 -0.05
CA GLN A 379 5.20 -16.03 1.06
C GLN A 379 4.74 -15.31 2.31
N GLU A 380 4.55 -16.07 3.38
CA GLU A 380 4.20 -15.50 4.69
C GLU A 380 5.47 -15.04 5.40
N GLY A 381 5.36 -13.95 6.14
CA GLY A 381 6.42 -13.40 6.96
C GLY A 381 5.87 -12.85 8.27
N GLU A 382 6.73 -12.78 9.28
CA GLU A 382 6.42 -12.08 10.52
C GLU A 382 6.90 -10.65 10.43
N VAL A 383 6.07 -9.71 10.88
CA VAL A 383 6.48 -8.32 11.00
C VAL A 383 7.40 -8.20 12.23
N PRO A 384 8.66 -7.76 12.05
CA PRO A 384 9.57 -7.57 13.17
C PRO A 384 8.95 -6.61 14.19
N LYS A 385 9.12 -6.91 15.48
CA LYS A 385 8.82 -5.96 16.54
C LYS A 385 9.93 -4.92 16.58
N SER A 386 9.58 -3.65 16.57
CA SER A 386 10.51 -2.53 16.75
C SER A 386 11.14 -2.50 18.13
#